data_79cefe4cf1646980ea162255275f4a75
#
_entry.id   79cefe4cf1646980ea162255275f4a75
#
_cell.length_a   1.000
_cell.length_b   1.000
_cell.length_c   1.000
_cell.angle_alpha   90.00
_cell.angle_beta   90.00
_cell.angle_gamma   90.00
#
_symmetry.space_group_name_H-M   'P 1'
#
loop_
_entity.id
_entity.type
_entity.pdbx_description
1 polymer ?
#
loop_
_entity_poly.entity_id
_entity_poly.type
_entity_poly.pdbx_seq_one_letter_code
_entity_poly.pdbx_strand_id
1 'polypeptide(L)'
;KIGIFDSGLGGLIVTRAIRKLMPEYDYVYFGDTKRVPYGNKSPETVLELTVEAVDYLFRKENCAMVIIACNTASARALRQIQKKYLPKNFKDRKVLGVLIPAAEEASRYERVGVLATLGTVASNTFPIEIKKLNKKTKVFQNPAPILVPLIEEGDNILAKPFLLKYLKPLIDKKLDVLVLGCT
;
A
#
# COMPACT_ATOMS: atom_id res chain seq x y z
N LYS A 1 -15.26 -14.44 -6.25
CA LYS A 1 -13.80 -14.34 -6.03
C LYS A 1 -13.41 -12.93 -5.63
N ILE A 2 -12.42 -12.82 -4.75
CA ILE A 2 -11.77 -11.55 -4.37
C ILE A 2 -10.39 -11.52 -5.01
N GLY A 3 -10.11 -10.50 -5.83
CA GLY A 3 -8.79 -10.26 -6.38
C GLY A 3 -7.91 -9.53 -5.37
N ILE A 4 -6.64 -9.92 -5.24
CA ILE A 4 -5.65 -9.23 -4.42
C ILE A 4 -4.48 -8.89 -5.34
N PHE A 5 -4.18 -7.61 -5.44
CA PHE A 5 -3.08 -7.09 -6.24
C PHE A 5 -1.95 -6.55 -5.37
N ASP A 6 -0.75 -6.96 -5.65
CA ASP A 6 0.48 -6.37 -5.10
C ASP A 6 1.53 -6.20 -6.20
N SER A 7 2.46 -5.26 -5.99
CA SER A 7 3.59 -5.06 -6.90
C SER A 7 4.63 -6.18 -6.89
N GLY A 8 4.58 -7.06 -5.87
CA GLY A 8 5.53 -8.15 -5.67
C GLY A 8 4.92 -9.30 -4.86
N LEU A 9 5.65 -9.74 -3.83
CA LEU A 9 5.25 -10.86 -2.97
C LEU A 9 4.80 -10.41 -1.56
N GLY A 10 5.07 -9.18 -1.17
CA GLY A 10 4.74 -8.66 0.17
C GLY A 10 3.25 -8.74 0.50
N GLY A 11 2.38 -8.53 -0.49
CA GLY A 11 0.93 -8.64 -0.34
C GLY A 11 0.41 -10.03 0.05
N LEU A 12 1.25 -11.08 0.00
CA LEU A 12 0.90 -12.41 0.50
C LEU A 12 0.65 -12.41 2.02
N ILE A 13 1.30 -11.52 2.77
CA ILE A 13 1.06 -11.35 4.22
C ILE A 13 -0.39 -10.86 4.44
N VAL A 14 -0.81 -9.86 3.67
CA VAL A 14 -2.18 -9.33 3.68
C VAL A 14 -3.17 -10.42 3.25
N THR A 15 -2.87 -11.13 2.17
CA THR A 15 -3.70 -12.23 1.65
C THR A 15 -3.93 -13.31 2.70
N ARG A 16 -2.88 -13.71 3.41
CA ARG A 16 -2.98 -14.72 4.48
C ARG A 16 -3.90 -14.26 5.61
N ALA A 17 -3.77 -12.99 6.03
CA ALA A 17 -4.62 -12.42 7.08
C ALA A 17 -6.10 -12.37 6.66
N ILE A 18 -6.39 -11.92 5.43
CA ILE A 18 -7.74 -11.84 4.89
C ILE A 18 -8.36 -13.24 4.77
N ARG A 19 -7.63 -14.22 4.22
CA ARG A 19 -8.11 -15.60 4.11
C ARG A 19 -8.45 -16.25 5.45
N LYS A 20 -7.69 -15.91 6.50
CA LYS A 20 -7.96 -16.41 7.85
C LYS A 20 -9.26 -15.86 8.42
N LEU A 21 -9.60 -14.61 8.08
CA LEU A 21 -10.82 -13.94 8.56
C LEU A 21 -12.05 -14.26 7.73
N MET A 22 -11.88 -14.55 6.44
CA MET A 22 -12.95 -14.81 5.49
C MET A 22 -12.62 -16.06 4.63
N PRO A 23 -12.57 -17.25 5.25
CA PRO A 23 -12.15 -18.48 4.56
C PRO A 23 -13.17 -18.98 3.52
N GLU A 24 -14.39 -18.49 3.55
CA GLU A 24 -15.50 -18.86 2.65
C GLU A 24 -15.38 -18.30 1.23
N TYR A 25 -14.46 -17.35 1.01
CA TYR A 25 -14.26 -16.75 -0.32
C TYR A 25 -13.11 -17.38 -1.10
N ASP A 26 -13.25 -17.44 -2.41
CA ASP A 26 -12.15 -17.73 -3.33
C ASP A 26 -11.29 -16.48 -3.55
N TYR A 27 -9.98 -16.65 -3.62
CA TYR A 27 -9.01 -15.58 -3.81
C TYR A 27 -8.16 -15.79 -5.05
N VAL A 28 -7.88 -14.71 -5.77
CA VAL A 28 -6.90 -14.66 -6.85
C VAL A 28 -5.84 -13.62 -6.47
N TYR A 29 -4.59 -14.04 -6.35
CA TYR A 29 -3.47 -13.15 -6.10
C TYR A 29 -2.74 -12.81 -7.40
N PHE A 30 -2.57 -11.52 -7.67
CA PHE A 30 -1.77 -11.01 -8.77
C PHE A 30 -0.57 -10.23 -8.21
N GLY A 31 0.62 -10.81 -8.28
CA GLY A 31 1.88 -10.16 -7.91
C GLY A 31 2.66 -9.76 -9.16
N ASP A 32 2.90 -8.47 -9.36
CA ASP A 32 3.64 -7.95 -10.52
C ASP A 32 5.16 -8.03 -10.32
N THR A 33 5.66 -9.23 -10.09
CA THR A 33 7.08 -9.49 -9.80
C THR A 33 8.02 -9.10 -10.94
N LYS A 34 7.50 -8.98 -12.17
CA LYS A 34 8.30 -8.57 -13.33
C LYS A 34 8.69 -7.10 -13.28
N ARG A 35 7.86 -6.25 -12.65
CA ARG A 35 7.99 -4.79 -12.73
C ARG A 35 8.26 -4.12 -11.38
N VAL A 36 8.65 -4.89 -10.37
CA VAL A 36 9.11 -4.35 -9.06
C VAL A 36 10.40 -3.54 -9.22
N PRO A 37 10.71 -2.63 -8.29
CA PRO A 37 9.84 -2.09 -7.23
C PRO A 37 8.96 -0.94 -7.74
N TYR A 38 7.74 -0.82 -7.22
CA TYR A 38 6.85 0.32 -7.56
C TYR A 38 7.23 1.61 -6.83
N GLY A 39 7.92 1.50 -5.70
CA GLY A 39 8.24 2.62 -4.82
C GLY A 39 9.06 3.74 -5.46
N ASN A 40 9.80 3.44 -6.53
CA ASN A 40 10.67 4.39 -7.23
C ASN A 40 10.14 4.78 -8.63
N LYS A 41 8.95 4.30 -9.03
CA LYS A 41 8.34 4.63 -10.32
C LYS A 41 7.58 5.96 -10.25
N SER A 42 7.36 6.57 -11.43
CA SER A 42 6.53 7.77 -11.53
C SER A 42 5.07 7.48 -11.13
N PRO A 43 4.32 8.48 -10.67
CA PRO A 43 2.90 8.33 -10.35
C PRO A 43 2.07 7.78 -11.51
N GLU A 44 2.37 8.22 -12.74
CA GLU A 44 1.70 7.82 -13.98
C GLU A 44 1.93 6.32 -14.24
N THR A 45 3.20 5.89 -14.18
CA THR A 45 3.55 4.47 -14.36
C THR A 45 2.88 3.59 -13.30
N VAL A 46 2.88 3.99 -12.03
CA VAL A 46 2.21 3.23 -10.97
C VAL A 46 0.71 3.13 -11.23
N LEU A 47 0.08 4.21 -11.68
CA LEU A 47 -1.34 4.21 -12.03
C LEU A 47 -1.64 3.26 -13.19
N GLU A 48 -0.88 3.35 -14.29
CA GLU A 48 -1.06 2.49 -15.47
C GLU A 48 -0.93 1.01 -15.11
N LEU A 49 0.13 0.64 -14.42
CA LEU A 49 0.37 -0.74 -14.01
C LEU A 49 -0.71 -1.27 -13.06
N THR A 50 -1.19 -0.41 -12.15
CA THR A 50 -2.26 -0.78 -11.21
C THR A 50 -3.60 -0.94 -11.93
N VAL A 51 -3.91 -0.07 -12.89
CA VAL A 51 -5.12 -0.20 -13.73
C VAL A 51 -5.08 -1.48 -14.54
N GLU A 52 -3.94 -1.82 -15.17
CA GLU A 52 -3.75 -3.06 -15.91
C GLU A 52 -4.03 -4.30 -15.05
N ALA A 53 -3.47 -4.34 -13.83
CA ALA A 53 -3.69 -5.45 -12.90
C ALA A 53 -5.16 -5.56 -12.44
N VAL A 54 -5.78 -4.43 -12.12
CA VAL A 54 -7.21 -4.38 -11.73
C VAL A 54 -8.11 -4.80 -12.88
N ASP A 55 -7.82 -4.36 -14.11
CA ASP A 55 -8.55 -4.75 -15.32
C ASP A 55 -8.47 -6.26 -15.56
N TYR A 56 -7.26 -6.83 -15.47
CA TYR A 56 -7.03 -8.27 -15.58
C TYR A 56 -7.86 -9.06 -14.56
N LEU A 57 -7.79 -8.68 -13.28
CA LEU A 57 -8.53 -9.34 -12.21
C LEU A 57 -10.05 -9.27 -12.41
N PHE A 58 -10.56 -8.18 -12.97
CA PHE A 58 -11.99 -8.04 -13.26
C PHE A 58 -12.41 -8.77 -14.53
N ARG A 59 -11.67 -8.63 -15.65
CA ARG A 59 -12.09 -9.19 -16.96
C ARG A 59 -11.73 -10.65 -17.12
N LYS A 60 -10.52 -11.04 -16.70
CA LYS A 60 -10.01 -12.42 -16.93
C LYS A 60 -10.36 -13.34 -15.78
N GLU A 61 -10.18 -12.89 -14.54
CA GLU A 61 -10.41 -13.69 -13.34
C GLU A 61 -11.84 -13.57 -12.80
N ASN A 62 -12.63 -12.65 -13.34
CA ASN A 62 -14.00 -12.37 -12.94
C ASN A 62 -14.17 -12.12 -11.42
N CYS A 63 -13.22 -11.39 -10.83
CA CYS A 63 -13.28 -11.02 -9.42
C CYS A 63 -14.43 -10.03 -9.19
N ALA A 64 -15.19 -10.19 -8.09
CA ALA A 64 -16.28 -9.28 -7.72
C ALA A 64 -15.72 -7.97 -7.14
N MET A 65 -14.57 -8.04 -6.48
CA MET A 65 -13.84 -6.89 -5.96
C MET A 65 -12.34 -7.12 -6.02
N VAL A 66 -11.57 -6.03 -5.94
CA VAL A 66 -10.11 -6.08 -5.88
C VAL A 66 -9.60 -5.33 -4.65
N ILE A 67 -8.64 -5.93 -3.94
CA ILE A 67 -7.90 -5.29 -2.85
C ILE A 67 -6.49 -5.00 -3.35
N ILE A 68 -6.09 -3.73 -3.37
CA ILE A 68 -4.72 -3.32 -3.65
C ILE A 68 -3.92 -3.45 -2.37
N ALA A 69 -3.14 -4.53 -2.25
CA ALA A 69 -2.31 -4.83 -1.09
C ALA A 69 -1.00 -4.01 -1.07
N CYS A 70 -0.52 -3.56 -2.23
CA CYS A 70 0.64 -2.67 -2.32
C CYS A 70 0.31 -1.26 -1.81
N ASN A 71 1.06 -0.77 -0.80
CA ASN A 71 0.89 0.58 -0.28
C ASN A 71 1.19 1.66 -1.32
N THR A 72 2.25 1.50 -2.12
CA THR A 72 2.60 2.46 -3.20
C THR A 72 1.48 2.56 -4.24
N ALA A 73 0.96 1.44 -4.71
CA ALA A 73 -0.15 1.39 -5.64
C ALA A 73 -1.44 1.96 -5.03
N SER A 74 -1.72 1.62 -3.77
CA SER A 74 -2.85 2.17 -3.02
C SER A 74 -2.75 3.70 -2.89
N ALA A 75 -1.57 4.23 -2.56
CA ALA A 75 -1.33 5.66 -2.41
C ALA A 75 -1.47 6.44 -3.74
N ARG A 76 -0.99 5.88 -4.84
CA ARG A 76 -0.89 6.57 -6.13
C ARG A 76 -2.09 6.36 -7.04
N ALA A 77 -2.72 5.17 -7.01
CA ALA A 77 -3.72 4.77 -7.99
C ALA A 77 -5.14 4.64 -7.45
N LEU A 78 -5.34 4.26 -6.18
CA LEU A 78 -6.66 3.90 -5.65
C LEU A 78 -7.74 4.95 -5.95
N ARG A 79 -7.51 6.20 -5.60
CA ARG A 79 -8.53 7.25 -5.74
C ARG A 79 -8.85 7.58 -7.21
N GLN A 80 -7.86 7.48 -8.09
CA GLN A 80 -8.08 7.66 -9.53
C GLN A 80 -8.87 6.49 -10.12
N ILE A 81 -8.56 5.26 -9.70
CA ILE A 81 -9.30 4.07 -10.10
C ILE A 81 -10.75 4.19 -9.65
N GLN A 82 -10.99 4.49 -8.37
CA GLN A 82 -12.34 4.62 -7.82
C GLN A 82 -13.17 5.72 -8.49
N LYS A 83 -12.55 6.89 -8.78
CA LYS A 83 -13.27 8.06 -9.29
C LYS A 83 -13.38 8.12 -10.82
N LYS A 84 -12.40 7.58 -11.55
CA LYS A 84 -12.31 7.76 -13.00
C LYS A 84 -12.44 6.45 -13.79
N TYR A 85 -11.81 5.37 -13.29
CA TYR A 85 -11.75 4.12 -14.03
C TYR A 85 -12.99 3.23 -13.79
N LEU A 86 -13.33 2.96 -12.53
CA LEU A 86 -14.48 2.11 -12.19
C LEU A 86 -15.80 2.61 -12.74
N PRO A 87 -16.18 3.90 -12.62
CA PRO A 87 -17.48 4.37 -13.11
C PRO A 87 -17.67 4.21 -14.63
N LYS A 88 -16.57 4.17 -15.38
CA LYS A 88 -16.61 4.00 -16.84
C LYS A 88 -16.59 2.54 -17.28
N ASN A 89 -15.93 1.66 -16.52
CA ASN A 89 -15.64 0.29 -16.96
C ASN A 89 -16.34 -0.79 -16.13
N PHE A 90 -16.59 -0.55 -14.82
CA PHE A 90 -17.08 -1.56 -13.87
C PHE A 90 -17.92 -0.91 -12.77
N LYS A 91 -19.14 -0.46 -13.10
CA LYS A 91 -20.01 0.30 -12.19
C LYS A 91 -20.35 -0.45 -10.89
N ASP A 92 -20.51 -1.78 -10.98
CA ASP A 92 -20.96 -2.62 -9.86
C ASP A 92 -19.80 -3.28 -9.10
N ARG A 93 -18.53 -3.00 -9.47
CA ARG A 93 -17.36 -3.59 -8.84
C ARG A 93 -16.66 -2.58 -7.92
N LYS A 94 -15.92 -3.10 -6.94
CA LYS A 94 -15.22 -2.28 -5.95
C LYS A 94 -13.73 -2.54 -5.94
N VAL A 95 -12.98 -1.48 -5.67
CA VAL A 95 -11.53 -1.55 -5.41
C VAL A 95 -11.28 -0.91 -4.05
N LEU A 96 -10.60 -1.63 -3.18
CA LEU A 96 -10.12 -1.16 -1.88
C LEU A 96 -8.60 -1.09 -1.88
N GLY A 97 -8.01 -0.38 -0.94
CA GLY A 97 -6.56 -0.30 -0.80
C GLY A 97 -6.16 -0.33 0.67
N VAL A 98 -5.10 -1.08 0.98
CA VAL A 98 -4.62 -1.32 2.35
C VAL A 98 -4.18 -0.05 3.09
N LEU A 99 -3.81 1.00 2.37
CA LEU A 99 -3.43 2.28 2.97
C LEU A 99 -4.59 2.90 3.76
N ILE A 100 -5.83 2.75 3.29
CA ILE A 100 -6.99 3.39 3.93
C ILE A 100 -7.24 2.86 5.34
N PRO A 101 -7.42 1.54 5.59
CA PRO A 101 -7.59 1.04 6.96
C PRO A 101 -6.37 1.32 7.85
N ALA A 102 -5.15 1.33 7.31
CA ALA A 102 -3.97 1.72 8.07
C ALA A 102 -4.02 3.20 8.50
N ALA A 103 -4.49 4.09 7.63
CA ALA A 103 -4.69 5.51 7.96
C ALA A 103 -5.83 5.71 8.97
N GLU A 104 -6.91 4.93 8.87
CA GLU A 104 -8.03 4.93 9.82
C GLU A 104 -7.54 4.56 11.23
N GLU A 105 -6.81 3.46 11.36
CA GLU A 105 -6.23 3.06 12.65
C GLU A 105 -5.26 4.11 13.19
N ALA A 106 -4.34 4.61 12.35
CA ALA A 106 -3.37 5.62 12.73
C ALA A 106 -4.02 6.95 13.19
N SER A 107 -5.20 7.29 12.67
CA SER A 107 -5.91 8.52 13.04
C SER A 107 -6.35 8.60 14.52
N ARG A 108 -6.31 7.48 15.24
CA ARG A 108 -6.63 7.39 16.67
C ARG A 108 -5.52 7.94 17.58
N TYR A 109 -4.33 8.17 17.02
CA TYR A 109 -3.14 8.62 17.73
C TYR A 109 -2.83 10.08 17.42
N GLU A 110 -2.12 10.76 18.33
CA GLU A 110 -1.77 12.17 18.14
C GLU A 110 -0.51 12.35 17.28
N ARG A 111 0.47 11.46 17.44
CA ARG A 111 1.79 11.55 16.78
C ARG A 111 2.10 10.26 16.03
N VAL A 112 1.89 10.31 14.74
CA VAL A 112 2.01 9.16 13.84
C VAL A 112 3.29 9.25 13.02
N GLY A 113 4.13 8.23 13.10
CA GLY A 113 5.23 8.02 12.15
C GLY A 113 4.79 7.16 10.98
N VAL A 114 5.30 7.42 9.80
CA VAL A 114 5.12 6.56 8.63
C VAL A 114 6.48 6.26 8.01
N LEU A 115 6.87 5.00 8.00
CA LEU A 115 8.04 4.51 7.27
C LEU A 115 7.56 3.80 6.01
N ALA A 116 7.89 4.31 4.82
CA ALA A 116 7.33 3.80 3.58
C ALA A 116 8.28 3.99 2.39
N THR A 117 7.87 3.57 1.20
CA THR A 117 8.63 3.84 -0.02
C THR A 117 8.66 5.34 -0.36
N LEU A 118 9.61 5.74 -1.20
CA LEU A 118 9.68 7.11 -1.71
C LEU A 118 8.35 7.53 -2.36
N GLY A 119 7.79 6.67 -3.22
CA GLY A 119 6.52 6.93 -3.90
C GLY A 119 5.34 7.12 -2.95
N THR A 120 5.24 6.32 -1.89
CA THR A 120 4.20 6.45 -0.86
C THR A 120 4.33 7.77 -0.10
N VAL A 121 5.53 8.10 0.39
CA VAL A 121 5.78 9.35 1.12
C VAL A 121 5.52 10.56 0.23
N ALA A 122 6.06 10.58 -0.99
CA ALA A 122 5.88 11.69 -1.94
C ALA A 122 4.42 11.88 -2.39
N SER A 123 3.57 10.87 -2.27
CA SER A 123 2.12 11.00 -2.55
C SER A 123 1.38 11.84 -1.51
N ASN A 124 1.93 11.95 -0.31
CA ASN A 124 1.30 12.57 0.85
C ASN A 124 -0.06 11.97 1.25
N THR A 125 -0.36 10.76 0.80
CA THR A 125 -1.68 10.14 0.98
C THR A 125 -1.97 9.78 2.42
N PHE A 126 -0.99 9.25 3.19
CA PHE A 126 -1.17 8.99 4.62
C PHE A 126 -1.58 10.25 5.41
N PRO A 127 -0.84 11.37 5.36
CA PRO A 127 -1.27 12.61 6.00
C PRO A 127 -2.65 13.09 5.56
N ILE A 128 -2.96 13.01 4.26
CA ILE A 128 -4.27 13.43 3.73
C ILE A 128 -5.40 12.58 4.30
N GLU A 129 -5.30 11.25 4.27
CA GLU A 129 -6.37 10.36 4.74
C GLU A 129 -6.50 10.42 6.28
N ILE A 130 -5.39 10.46 7.03
CA ILE A 130 -5.42 10.61 8.49
C ILE A 130 -6.08 11.93 8.89
N LYS A 131 -5.72 13.05 8.26
CA LYS A 131 -6.27 14.37 8.61
C LYS A 131 -7.74 14.55 8.24
N LYS A 132 -8.28 13.78 7.31
CA LYS A 132 -9.74 13.75 7.07
C LYS A 132 -10.51 13.24 8.27
N LEU A 133 -9.92 12.30 9.04
CA LEU A 133 -10.53 11.67 10.20
C LEU A 133 -10.20 12.42 11.49
N ASN A 134 -8.95 12.84 11.65
CA ASN A 134 -8.49 13.56 12.81
C ASN A 134 -7.50 14.67 12.44
N LYS A 135 -7.99 15.91 12.41
CA LYS A 135 -7.19 17.11 12.06
C LYS A 135 -6.06 17.40 13.04
N LYS A 136 -6.17 16.92 14.29
CA LYS A 136 -5.17 17.16 15.36
C LYS A 136 -3.95 16.25 15.22
N THR A 137 -4.08 15.10 14.57
CA THR A 137 -2.98 14.16 14.38
C THR A 137 -1.80 14.78 13.63
N LYS A 138 -0.61 14.69 14.22
CA LYS A 138 0.65 15.09 13.60
C LYS A 138 1.27 13.89 12.93
N VAL A 139 1.46 13.96 11.61
CA VAL A 139 2.02 12.87 10.81
C VAL A 139 3.43 13.20 10.37
N PHE A 140 4.37 12.32 10.67
CA PHE A 140 5.79 12.42 10.32
C PHE A 140 6.13 11.26 9.38
N GLN A 141 6.60 11.56 8.18
CA GLN A 141 6.93 10.53 7.19
C GLN A 141 8.42 10.49 6.92
N ASN A 142 8.97 9.30 6.76
CA ASN A 142 10.33 9.12 6.26
C ASN A 142 10.38 8.06 5.17
N PRO A 143 10.95 8.35 3.98
CA PRO A 143 11.10 7.35 2.93
C PRO A 143 12.27 6.41 3.23
N ALA A 144 12.09 5.13 2.90
CA ALA A 144 13.06 4.07 3.08
C ALA A 144 13.33 3.30 1.76
N PRO A 145 13.89 3.95 0.73
CA PRO A 145 13.95 3.42 -0.63
C PRO A 145 14.79 2.15 -0.79
N ILE A 146 15.79 1.93 0.08
CA ILE A 146 16.70 0.79 -0.02
C ILE A 146 16.16 -0.45 0.70
N LEU A 147 15.18 -0.31 1.62
CA LEU A 147 14.70 -1.46 2.39
C LEU A 147 14.00 -2.50 1.52
N VAL A 148 13.20 -2.09 0.53
CA VAL A 148 12.48 -3.02 -0.34
C VAL A 148 13.46 -3.93 -1.10
N PRO A 149 14.45 -3.42 -1.86
CA PRO A 149 15.43 -4.27 -2.52
C PRO A 149 16.15 -5.23 -1.56
N LEU A 150 16.60 -4.75 -0.41
CA LEU A 150 17.32 -5.59 0.55
C LEU A 150 16.44 -6.72 1.13
N ILE A 151 15.18 -6.44 1.40
CA ILE A 151 14.24 -7.42 1.93
C ILE A 151 13.90 -8.47 0.85
N GLU A 152 13.69 -8.04 -0.39
CA GLU A 152 13.39 -8.94 -1.51
C GLU A 152 14.57 -9.87 -1.85
N GLU A 153 15.80 -9.39 -1.72
CA GLU A 153 17.03 -10.21 -1.84
C GLU A 153 17.29 -11.10 -0.60
N GLY A 154 16.52 -10.93 0.47
CA GLY A 154 16.68 -11.69 1.71
C GLY A 154 17.86 -11.25 2.57
N ASP A 155 18.47 -10.09 2.28
CA ASP A 155 19.62 -9.57 3.01
C ASP A 155 19.20 -8.80 4.27
N ASN A 156 18.79 -9.55 5.28
CA ASN A 156 18.37 -8.99 6.57
C ASN A 156 19.53 -8.38 7.36
N ILE A 157 20.78 -8.80 7.08
CA ILE A 157 21.98 -8.28 7.77
C ILE A 157 22.22 -6.84 7.33
N LEU A 158 22.20 -6.58 6.02
CA LEU A 158 22.35 -5.24 5.47
C LEU A 158 21.10 -4.39 5.70
N ALA A 159 19.91 -4.97 5.75
CA ALA A 159 18.68 -4.21 5.97
C ALA A 159 18.65 -3.51 7.34
N LYS A 160 19.21 -4.13 8.40
CA LYS A 160 19.18 -3.60 9.78
C LYS A 160 19.80 -2.21 9.95
N PRO A 161 21.05 -1.93 9.52
CA PRO A 161 21.64 -0.59 9.65
C PRO A 161 20.87 0.48 8.85
N PHE A 162 20.35 0.14 7.67
CA PHE A 162 19.50 1.06 6.92
C PHE A 162 18.15 1.32 7.61
N LEU A 163 17.52 0.30 8.19
CA LEU A 163 16.32 0.45 8.98
C LEU A 163 16.55 1.43 10.15
N LEU A 164 17.62 1.26 10.91
CA LEU A 164 17.97 2.17 12.02
C LEU A 164 18.20 3.60 11.52
N LYS A 165 18.90 3.78 10.41
CA LYS A 165 19.11 5.09 9.78
C LYS A 165 17.79 5.77 9.42
N TYR A 166 16.84 5.02 8.84
CA TYR A 166 15.54 5.56 8.44
C TYR A 166 14.59 5.78 9.62
N LEU A 167 14.73 5.03 10.70
CA LEU A 167 13.92 5.21 11.90
C LEU A 167 14.36 6.42 12.73
N LYS A 168 15.66 6.76 12.74
CA LYS A 168 16.20 7.82 13.59
C LYS A 168 15.44 9.15 13.51
N PRO A 169 15.13 9.72 12.31
CA PRO A 169 14.38 10.98 12.22
C PRO A 169 12.94 10.88 12.77
N LEU A 170 12.39 9.67 12.83
CA LEU A 170 11.05 9.40 13.34
C LEU A 170 11.03 9.23 14.85
N ILE A 171 12.03 8.54 15.42
CA ILE A 171 12.17 8.32 16.87
C ILE A 171 12.22 9.66 17.63
N ASP A 172 12.96 10.64 17.12
CA ASP A 172 13.10 11.98 17.71
C ASP A 172 11.77 12.75 17.76
N LYS A 173 10.72 12.27 17.08
CA LYS A 173 9.38 12.89 17.05
C LYS A 173 8.48 12.45 18.20
N LYS A 174 8.93 11.57 19.09
CA LYS A 174 8.12 11.04 20.21
C LYS A 174 6.78 10.51 19.71
N LEU A 175 6.84 9.51 18.83
CA LEU A 175 5.67 8.92 18.19
C LEU A 175 4.85 8.09 19.18
N ASP A 176 3.52 8.11 19.01
CA ASP A 176 2.62 7.18 19.69
C ASP A 176 2.49 5.87 18.91
N VAL A 177 2.60 5.95 17.58
CA VAL A 177 2.51 4.79 16.67
C VAL A 177 3.40 4.98 15.45
N LEU A 178 3.94 3.87 14.96
CA LEU A 178 4.67 3.80 13.69
C LEU A 178 3.90 2.92 12.70
N VAL A 179 3.52 3.49 11.57
CA VAL A 179 2.94 2.78 10.44
C VAL A 179 4.06 2.27 9.54
N LEU A 180 4.07 0.96 9.29
CA LEU A 180 4.89 0.35 8.25
C LEU A 180 4.12 0.42 6.93
N GLY A 181 4.41 1.44 6.14
CA GLY A 181 3.68 1.77 4.92
C GLY A 181 4.21 1.05 3.67
N CYS A 182 4.67 -0.19 3.85
CA CYS A 182 5.07 -1.10 2.78
C CYS A 182 4.81 -2.54 3.20
N THR A 183 4.32 -3.37 2.31
CA THR A 183 4.11 -4.80 2.48
C THR A 183 5.36 -5.60 2.16
#